data_063a4baab3e1928fa10a8bf7220e41b3
#
_entry.id   063a4baab3e1928fa10a8bf7220e41b3
#
_cell.length_a   1.000
_cell.length_b   1.000
_cell.length_c   1.000
_cell.angle_alpha   90.00
_cell.angle_beta   90.00
_cell.angle_gamma   90.00
#
_symmetry.space_group_name_H-M   'P 1'
#
loop_
_entity.id
_entity.type
_entity.pdbx_description
1 polymer ?
#
loop_
_entity_poly.entity_id
_entity_poly.type
_entity_poly.pdbx_seq_one_letter_code
_entity_poly.pdbx_strand_id
1 'polypeptide(L)'
;MPPVELQAALVDLLGDSRLSSEPLPGTDIRLWLIDALNMDRAFSPEETRRILDEPPYWCFCWASGLVLARWLAAHPEWVRGKRVLDFGSG
;
A
#
# COMPACT_ATOMS: atom_id res chain seq x y z
N MET A 1 7.26 -1.53 13.82
CA MET A 1 7.20 -0.05 13.70
C MET A 1 7.30 0.34 12.23
N PRO A 2 6.41 1.18 11.72
CA PRO A 2 6.47 1.57 10.32
C PRO A 2 7.72 2.43 10.01
N PRO A 3 8.20 2.40 8.77
CA PRO A 3 9.27 3.30 8.34
C PRO A 3 8.89 4.77 8.57
N VAL A 4 9.81 5.54 9.12
CA VAL A 4 9.55 6.93 9.52
C VAL A 4 9.13 7.78 8.33
N GLU A 5 9.79 7.61 7.18
CA GLU A 5 9.49 8.40 5.98
C GLU A 5 8.08 8.11 5.44
N LEU A 6 7.66 6.86 5.46
CA LEU A 6 6.33 6.47 4.98
C LEU A 6 5.24 6.98 5.91
N GLN A 7 5.44 6.85 7.22
CA GLN A 7 4.49 7.34 8.20
C GLN A 7 4.36 8.86 8.12
N ALA A 8 5.46 9.58 7.94
CA ALA A 8 5.44 11.03 7.77
C ALA A 8 4.71 11.44 6.50
N ALA A 9 4.94 10.74 5.39
CA ALA A 9 4.24 11.01 4.13
C ALA A 9 2.73 10.81 4.27
N LEU A 10 2.31 9.78 4.99
CA LEU A 10 0.88 9.55 5.23
C LEU A 10 0.27 10.65 6.08
N VAL A 11 0.94 11.08 7.14
CA VAL A 11 0.47 12.17 8.02
C VAL A 11 0.34 13.47 7.25
N ASP A 12 1.26 13.77 6.33
CA ASP A 12 1.19 14.97 5.49
C ASP A 12 -0.07 14.98 4.61
N LEU A 13 -0.54 13.80 4.18
CA LEU A 13 -1.73 13.69 3.35
C LEU A 13 -3.02 13.59 4.15
N LEU A 14 -3.02 12.78 5.20
CA LEU A 14 -4.24 12.36 5.91
C LEU A 14 -4.22 12.61 7.42
N GLY A 15 -3.34 13.46 7.90
CA GLY A 15 -3.35 13.87 9.31
C GLY A 15 -3.14 12.71 10.29
N ASP A 16 -4.18 12.33 11.04
CA ASP A 16 -4.10 11.34 12.11
C ASP A 16 -4.03 9.88 11.63
N SER A 17 -3.83 9.67 10.34
CA SER A 17 -3.77 8.32 9.78
C SER A 17 -2.48 7.60 10.16
N ARG A 18 -2.55 6.27 10.25
CA ARG A 18 -1.43 5.41 10.62
C ARG A 18 -1.26 4.28 9.62
N LEU A 19 -0.02 3.83 9.47
CA LEU A 19 0.29 2.60 8.77
C LEU A 19 0.24 1.43 9.73
N SER A 20 -0.28 0.30 9.26
CA SER A 20 -0.23 -0.96 9.98
C SER A 20 0.41 -2.04 9.10
N SER A 21 1.08 -2.99 9.75
CA SER A 21 1.69 -4.13 9.06
C SER A 21 0.63 -5.21 8.84
N GLU A 22 0.29 -5.46 7.58
CA GLU A 22 -0.75 -6.40 7.21
C GLU A 22 -0.17 -7.58 6.42
N PRO A 23 -0.58 -8.81 6.74
CA PRO A 23 -0.13 -9.97 5.95
C PRO A 23 -0.76 -9.95 4.57
N LEU A 24 0.01 -10.32 3.56
CA LEU A 24 -0.50 -10.49 2.22
C LEU A 24 -0.94 -11.95 2.06
N PRO A 25 -2.27 -12.24 1.99
CA PRO A 25 -2.77 -13.62 1.97
C PRO A 25 -2.15 -14.47 0.86
N GLY A 26 -1.77 -15.69 1.19
CA GLY A 26 -1.15 -16.62 0.23
C GLY A 26 0.34 -16.39 0.02
N THR A 27 0.95 -15.50 0.78
CA THR A 27 2.39 -15.23 0.76
C THR A 27 2.94 -15.11 2.17
N ASP A 28 4.27 -15.08 2.32
CA ASP A 28 4.94 -14.79 3.59
C ASP A 28 5.38 -13.32 3.69
N ILE A 29 4.83 -12.47 2.82
CA ILE A 29 5.11 -11.04 2.77
C ILE A 29 4.11 -10.27 3.64
N ARG A 30 4.61 -9.22 4.30
CA ARG A 30 3.77 -8.25 4.98
C ARG A 30 3.95 -6.88 4.33
N LEU A 31 2.88 -6.10 4.29
CA LEU A 31 2.88 -4.76 3.71
C LEU A 31 2.53 -3.72 4.77
N TRP A 32 3.11 -2.54 4.65
CA TRP A 32 2.68 -1.37 5.41
C TRP A 32 1.54 -0.69 4.65
N LEU A 33 0.33 -0.83 5.18
CA LEU A 33 -0.87 -0.26 4.58
C LEU A 33 -1.54 0.71 5.55
N ILE A 34 -2.38 1.58 5.02
CA ILE A 34 -3.18 2.45 5.89
C ILE A 34 -4.08 1.60 6.79
N ASP A 35 -4.14 1.94 8.07
CA ASP A 35 -5.01 1.25 9.01
C ASP A 35 -6.47 1.49 8.63
N ALA A 36 -7.24 0.42 8.52
CA ALA A 36 -8.65 0.47 8.14
C ALA A 36 -9.48 1.36 9.07
N LEU A 37 -9.12 1.47 10.33
CA LEU A 37 -9.80 2.36 11.28
C LEU A 37 -9.72 3.82 10.87
N ASN A 38 -8.69 4.21 10.11
CA ASN A 38 -8.54 5.59 9.64
C ASN A 38 -9.43 5.90 8.44
N MET A 39 -10.05 4.89 7.83
CA MET A 39 -10.93 5.06 6.67
C MET A 39 -12.38 5.33 7.05
N ASP A 40 -12.73 5.15 8.33
CA ASP A 40 -14.11 5.30 8.82
C ASP A 40 -14.47 6.74 9.20
N ARG A 41 -13.53 7.67 9.10
CA ARG A 41 -13.77 9.07 9.43
C ARG A 41 -14.04 9.90 8.17
N ALA A 42 -14.76 11.00 8.36
CA ALA A 42 -14.94 11.97 7.30
C ALA A 42 -13.64 12.76 7.08
N PHE A 43 -13.27 12.95 5.82
CA PHE A 43 -12.12 13.78 5.47
C PHE A 43 -12.51 15.25 5.42
N SER A 44 -11.59 16.12 5.84
CA SER A 44 -11.78 17.56 5.69
C SER A 44 -11.69 17.95 4.20
N PRO A 45 -12.23 19.13 3.80
CA PRO A 45 -12.07 19.60 2.41
C PRO A 45 -10.60 19.70 1.97
N GLU A 46 -9.70 20.07 2.89
CA GLU A 46 -8.26 20.15 2.60
C GLU A 46 -7.64 18.77 2.37
N GLU A 47 -8.00 17.80 3.20
CA GLU A 47 -7.55 16.42 3.03
C GLU A 47 -8.04 15.85 1.71
N THR A 48 -9.32 16.06 1.37
CA THR A 48 -9.91 15.63 0.11
C THR A 48 -9.15 16.20 -1.07
N ARG A 49 -8.82 17.50 -1.05
CA ARG A 49 -8.07 18.14 -2.13
C ARG A 49 -6.68 17.53 -2.27
N ARG A 50 -5.96 17.29 -1.17
CA ARG A 50 -4.63 16.68 -1.20
C ARG A 50 -4.68 15.27 -1.78
N ILE A 51 -5.70 14.48 -1.41
CA ILE A 51 -5.89 13.13 -1.95
C ILE A 51 -6.14 13.16 -3.45
N LEU A 52 -6.93 14.11 -3.94
CA LEU A 52 -7.21 14.24 -5.37
C LEU A 52 -6.00 14.70 -6.16
N ASP A 53 -5.16 15.57 -5.59
CA ASP A 53 -3.95 16.05 -6.24
C ASP A 53 -2.84 14.99 -6.30
N GLU A 54 -2.65 14.26 -5.21
CA GLU A 54 -1.63 13.21 -5.09
C GLU A 54 -2.24 11.97 -4.43
N PRO A 55 -2.98 11.15 -5.17
CA PRO A 55 -3.60 9.95 -4.60
C PRO A 55 -2.56 9.01 -3.99
N PRO A 56 -2.72 8.60 -2.71
CA PRO A 56 -1.74 7.75 -2.05
C PRO A 56 -1.93 6.27 -2.41
N TYR A 57 -1.75 5.93 -3.66
CA TYR A 57 -1.92 4.55 -4.14
C TYR A 57 -1.06 3.54 -3.39
N TRP A 58 0.10 3.97 -2.90
CA TRP A 58 1.09 3.12 -2.26
C TRP A 58 0.65 2.55 -0.90
N CYS A 59 -0.32 3.17 -0.23
CA CYS A 59 -0.76 2.72 1.09
C CYS A 59 -1.94 1.75 1.05
N PHE A 60 -2.35 1.31 -0.14
CA PHE A 60 -3.41 0.33 -0.34
C PHE A 60 -2.89 -0.90 -1.09
N CYS A 61 -3.45 -2.06 -0.76
CA CYS A 61 -3.23 -3.27 -1.54
C CYS A 61 -4.39 -3.43 -2.53
N TRP A 62 -4.13 -3.12 -3.79
CA TRP A 62 -5.15 -3.20 -4.83
C TRP A 62 -5.39 -4.66 -5.23
N ALA A 63 -6.65 -4.98 -5.61
CA ALA A 63 -7.07 -6.35 -5.89
C ALA A 63 -6.22 -7.04 -6.96
N SER A 64 -5.88 -6.35 -8.05
CA SER A 64 -5.06 -6.91 -9.11
C SER A 64 -3.64 -7.24 -8.64
N GLY A 65 -3.05 -6.38 -7.82
CA GLY A 65 -1.74 -6.62 -7.23
C GLY A 65 -1.74 -7.82 -6.29
N LEU A 66 -2.78 -7.96 -5.48
CA LEU A 66 -2.94 -9.11 -4.59
C LEU A 66 -3.03 -10.42 -5.38
N VAL A 67 -3.86 -10.45 -6.42
CA VAL A 67 -4.01 -11.64 -7.28
C VAL A 67 -2.69 -12.01 -7.94
N LEU A 68 -1.98 -11.03 -8.51
CA LEU A 68 -0.68 -11.28 -9.15
C LEU A 68 0.36 -11.78 -8.14
N ALA A 69 0.43 -11.17 -6.95
CA ALA A 69 1.39 -11.58 -5.92
C ALA A 69 1.15 -13.03 -5.48
N ARG A 70 -0.10 -13.40 -5.25
CA ARG A 70 -0.48 -14.77 -4.89
C ARG A 70 -0.14 -15.76 -6.00
N TRP A 71 -0.41 -15.38 -7.24
CA TRP A 71 -0.08 -16.22 -8.38
C TRP A 71 1.43 -16.46 -8.52
N LEU A 72 2.23 -15.39 -8.40
CA LEU A 72 3.68 -15.49 -8.45
C LEU A 72 4.26 -16.29 -7.28
N ALA A 73 3.68 -16.19 -6.09
CA ALA A 73 4.09 -17.00 -4.95
C ALA A 73 3.86 -18.49 -5.21
N ALA A 74 2.78 -18.83 -5.90
CA ALA A 74 2.47 -20.22 -6.30
C ALA A 74 3.26 -20.69 -7.52
N HIS A 75 3.79 -19.77 -8.33
CA HIS A 75 4.51 -20.04 -9.59
C HIS A 75 5.84 -19.29 -9.64
N PRO A 76 6.76 -19.55 -8.67
CA PRO A 76 8.00 -18.76 -8.55
C PRO A 76 8.94 -18.93 -9.77
N GLU A 77 8.76 -19.96 -10.59
CA GLU A 77 9.55 -20.18 -11.79
C GLU A 77 9.45 -19.05 -12.80
N TRP A 78 8.40 -18.24 -12.72
CA TRP A 78 8.22 -17.10 -13.62
C TRP A 78 9.16 -15.94 -13.33
N VAL A 79 9.64 -15.83 -12.09
CA VAL A 79 10.47 -14.69 -11.65
C VAL A 79 11.81 -15.11 -11.05
N ARG A 80 11.96 -16.37 -10.65
CA ARG A 80 13.19 -16.82 -9.99
C ARG A 80 14.39 -16.66 -10.90
N GLY A 81 15.42 -16.01 -10.41
CA GLY A 81 16.66 -15.78 -11.16
C GLY A 81 16.52 -14.78 -12.30
N LYS A 82 15.39 -14.09 -12.40
CA LYS A 82 15.13 -13.10 -13.46
C LYS A 82 15.19 -11.68 -12.92
N ARG A 83 15.58 -10.76 -13.80
CA ARG A 83 15.43 -9.33 -13.54
C ARG A 83 14.01 -8.92 -13.89
N VAL A 84 13.34 -8.23 -12.98
CA VAL A 84 11.95 -7.83 -13.14
C VAL A 84 11.84 -6.31 -13.01
N LEU A 85 11.09 -5.70 -13.89
CA LEU A 85 10.74 -4.28 -13.83
C LEU A 85 9.24 -4.17 -13.59
N ASP A 86 8.86 -3.48 -12.53
CA ASP A 86 7.46 -3.13 -12.25
C ASP A 86 7.25 -1.67 -12.68
N PHE A 87 6.62 -1.48 -13.82
CA PHE A 87 6.37 -0.15 -14.37
C PHE A 87 5.01 0.36 -13.92
N GLY A 88 5.02 1.53 -13.26
CA GLY A 88 3.77 2.14 -12.78
C GLY A 88 3.21 1.50 -11.52
N SER A 89 4.09 1.07 -10.62
CA SER A 89 3.69 0.36 -9.40
C SER A 89 2.95 1.22 -8.36
N GLY A 90 2.95 2.53 -8.49
CA GLY A 90 2.26 3.43 -7.56
C GLY A 90 3.12 4.13 -6.53
#